data_6a40fb2ffa9493282424f4b0e25fc70d
#
_entry.id   6a40fb2ffa9493282424f4b0e25fc70d
#
_cell.length_a   1.000
_cell.length_b   1.000
_cell.length_c   1.000
_cell.angle_alpha   90.00
_cell.angle_beta   90.00
_cell.angle_gamma   90.00
#
_symmetry.space_group_name_H-M   'P 1'
#
loop_
_entity.id
_entity.type
_entity.pdbx_description
1 polymer ?
#
loop_
_entity_poly.entity_id
_entity_poly.type
_entity_poly.pdbx_seq_one_letter_code
_entity_poly.pdbx_strand_id
1 'polypeptide(L)' 'MKKAAVIHDLSGFGKCSLTAAIPVLSALGVQCCPVATAVLTGQTGYPCYHCTDLTAMLPDYIDAVSYTHLRAHETSLHL' A
#
# COMPACT_ATOMS: atom_id res chain seq x y z
N MET A 1 -8.16 -17.81 -1.40
CA MET A 1 -7.92 -16.48 -2.01
C MET A 1 -6.46 -16.10 -1.83
N LYS A 2 -5.83 -15.65 -2.89
CA LYS A 2 -4.47 -15.14 -2.82
C LYS A 2 -4.44 -13.78 -2.13
N LYS A 3 -3.37 -13.52 -1.40
CA LYS A 3 -3.12 -12.24 -0.73
C LYS A 3 -1.85 -11.62 -1.27
N ALA A 4 -1.80 -10.30 -1.31
CA ALA A 4 -0.62 -9.57 -1.75
C ALA A 4 -0.38 -8.39 -0.82
N ALA A 5 0.85 -8.22 -0.38
CA ALA A 5 1.27 -6.98 0.28
C ALA A 5 1.60 -5.96 -0.80
N VAL A 6 0.92 -4.84 -0.79
CA VAL A 6 1.11 -3.77 -1.77
C VAL A 6 1.79 -2.61 -1.08
N ILE A 7 3.06 -2.42 -1.40
CA ILE A 7 3.92 -1.43 -0.75
C ILE A 7 3.95 -0.18 -1.63
N HIS A 8 3.26 0.86 -1.22
CA HIS A 8 3.14 2.10 -1.99
C HIS A 8 2.68 3.22 -1.08
N ASP A 9 2.71 4.45 -1.59
CA ASP A 9 2.16 5.59 -0.86
C ASP A 9 0.63 5.59 -0.90
N LEU A 10 0.03 6.32 0.02
CA LEU A 10 -1.42 6.54 0.07
C LEU A 10 -1.70 8.02 -0.13
N SER A 11 -2.46 8.34 -1.18
CA SER A 11 -2.87 9.71 -1.48
C SER A 11 -4.32 9.94 -1.07
N GLY A 12 -4.58 11.03 -0.37
CA GLY A 12 -5.94 11.39 0.06
C GLY A 12 -6.81 11.92 -1.06
N PHE A 13 -6.21 12.43 -2.11
CA PHE A 13 -6.92 12.95 -3.28
C PHE A 13 -6.25 12.42 -4.55
N GLY A 14 -7.10 12.00 -5.49
CA GLY A 14 -6.63 11.39 -6.72
C GLY A 14 -6.66 9.86 -6.64
N LYS A 15 -6.88 9.22 -7.79
CA LYS A 15 -6.91 7.76 -7.88
C LYS A 15 -5.56 7.26 -8.36
N CYS A 16 -4.61 7.21 -7.46
CA CYS A 16 -3.24 6.79 -7.74
C CYS A 16 -2.69 6.01 -6.55
N SER A 17 -1.52 5.41 -6.72
CA SER A 17 -0.83 4.69 -5.65
C SER A 17 -1.74 3.61 -5.02
N LEU A 18 -1.85 3.54 -3.70
CA LEU A 18 -2.69 2.55 -3.04
C LEU A 18 -4.17 2.69 -3.39
N THR A 19 -4.66 3.90 -3.61
CA THR A 19 -6.07 4.11 -3.96
C THR A 19 -6.42 3.55 -5.34
N ALA A 20 -5.44 3.40 -6.22
CA ALA A 20 -5.61 2.72 -7.51
C ALA A 20 -5.34 1.22 -7.39
N ALA A 21 -4.30 0.84 -6.65
CA ALA A 21 -3.88 -0.56 -6.56
C ALA A 21 -4.88 -1.45 -5.85
N ILE A 22 -5.48 -0.97 -4.76
CA ILE A 22 -6.41 -1.77 -3.95
C ILE A 22 -7.62 -2.24 -4.77
N PRO A 23 -8.39 -1.35 -5.42
CA PRO A 23 -9.55 -1.81 -6.19
C PRO A 23 -9.17 -2.66 -7.40
N VAL A 24 -8.04 -2.38 -8.05
CA VAL A 24 -7.61 -3.19 -9.20
C VAL A 24 -7.30 -4.63 -8.76
N LEU A 25 -6.54 -4.81 -7.69
CA LEU A 25 -6.21 -6.13 -7.19
C LEU A 25 -7.44 -6.85 -6.67
N SER A 26 -8.34 -6.13 -5.99
CA SER A 26 -9.60 -6.73 -5.51
C SER A 26 -10.45 -7.23 -6.68
N ALA A 27 -10.52 -6.49 -7.78
CA ALA A 27 -11.25 -6.91 -8.97
C ALA A 27 -10.63 -8.15 -9.61
N LEU A 28 -9.34 -8.38 -9.43
CA LEU A 28 -8.64 -9.57 -9.92
C LEU A 28 -8.73 -10.77 -8.96
N GLY A 29 -9.47 -10.64 -7.86
CA GLY A 29 -9.62 -11.70 -6.89
C GLY A 29 -8.46 -11.84 -5.92
N VAL A 30 -7.64 -10.82 -5.77
CA VAL A 30 -6.49 -10.81 -4.85
C VAL A 30 -6.84 -9.96 -3.64
N GLN A 31 -6.70 -10.51 -2.45
CA GLN A 31 -6.86 -9.74 -1.22
C GLN A 31 -5.63 -8.85 -1.03
N CYS A 32 -5.87 -7.55 -1.03
CA CYS A 32 -4.81 -6.57 -0.89
C CYS A 32 -4.51 -6.30 0.58
N CYS A 33 -3.22 -6.40 0.94
CA CYS A 33 -2.73 -6.00 2.27
C CYS A 33 -1.88 -4.75 2.07
N PRO A 34 -2.45 -3.55 2.23
CA PRO A 34 -1.71 -2.33 1.94
C PRO A 34 -0.63 -2.04 2.97
N VAL A 35 0.54 -1.64 2.49
CA VAL A 35 1.66 -1.18 3.32
C VAL A 35 2.01 0.22 2.86
N ALA A 36 1.54 1.22 3.59
CA ALA A 36 1.75 2.61 3.21
C ALA A 36 3.18 3.05 3.51
N THR A 37 3.87 3.54 2.49
CA THR A 37 5.23 4.10 2.66
C THR A 37 5.20 5.57 3.04
N ALA A 38 4.14 6.26 2.69
CA ALA A 38 3.92 7.66 2.99
C ALA A 38 2.43 7.96 2.85
N VAL A 39 1.97 8.96 3.55
CA VAL A 39 0.60 9.47 3.41
C VAL A 39 0.68 10.88 2.86
N LEU A 40 0.00 11.12 1.73
CA LEU A 40 -0.05 12.42 1.09
C LEU A 40 -1.49 12.91 1.05
N THR A 41 -1.68 14.22 1.11
CA THR A 41 -3.02 14.80 0.95
C THR A 41 -3.52 14.68 -0.48
N GLY A 42 -2.59 14.62 -1.46
CA GLY A 42 -2.88 14.41 -2.87
C GLY A 42 -1.60 13.98 -3.56
N GLN A 43 -1.69 13.67 -4.86
CA GLN A 43 -0.49 13.34 -5.60
C GLN A 43 0.39 14.58 -5.81
N THR A 44 1.68 14.37 -6.03
CA THR A 44 2.68 15.44 -6.12
C THR A 44 2.47 16.38 -7.31
N GLY A 45 1.66 15.98 -8.30
CA GLY A 45 1.32 16.83 -9.44
C GLY A 45 0.35 17.96 -9.12
N TYR A 46 -0.31 17.93 -7.96
CA TYR A 46 -1.20 19.00 -7.55
C TYR A 46 -0.43 20.18 -6.96
N PRO A 47 -0.97 21.41 -7.03
CA PRO A 47 -0.26 22.62 -6.57
C PRO A 47 0.09 22.62 -5.09
N CYS A 48 -0.74 21.98 -4.25
CA CYS A 48 -0.51 21.88 -2.81
C CYS A 48 -0.69 20.44 -2.36
N TYR A 49 0.29 19.93 -1.62
CA TYR A 49 0.15 18.64 -0.97
C TYR A 49 1.00 18.61 0.29
N HIS A 50 0.59 17.79 1.23
CA HIS A 50 1.37 17.45 2.41
C HIS A 50 1.72 15.97 2.38
N CYS A 51 2.92 15.66 2.82
CA CYS A 51 3.43 14.29 2.83
C CYS A 51 3.96 13.95 4.20
N THR A 52 3.52 12.81 4.73
CA THR A 52 4.09 12.22 5.95
C THR A 52 4.78 10.92 5.55
N ASP A 53 6.09 10.87 5.75
CA ASP A 53 6.90 9.70 5.46
C ASP A 53 6.78 8.69 6.59
N LEU A 54 6.47 7.44 6.24
CA LEU A 54 6.28 6.36 7.20
C LEU A 54 7.42 5.36 7.20
N THR A 55 8.55 5.69 6.58
CA THR A 55 9.68 4.77 6.43
C THR A 55 10.15 4.18 7.76
N ALA A 56 10.16 4.98 8.82
CA ALA A 56 10.65 4.53 10.13
C ALA A 56 9.83 3.38 10.72
N MET A 57 8.54 3.29 10.39
CA MET A 57 7.68 2.22 10.92
C MET A 57 7.60 0.99 10.01
N LEU A 58 8.14 1.07 8.78
CA LEU A 58 7.96 0.01 7.80
C LEU A 58 8.53 -1.34 8.24
N PRO A 59 9.72 -1.46 8.84
CA PRO A 59 10.23 -2.77 9.23
C PRO A 59 9.29 -3.52 10.15
N ASP A 60 8.78 -2.86 11.19
CA ASP A 60 7.86 -3.49 12.14
C ASP A 60 6.51 -3.77 11.50
N TYR A 61 6.02 -2.87 10.66
CA TYR A 61 4.76 -3.07 9.96
C TYR A 61 4.83 -4.25 8.99
N ILE A 62 5.90 -4.35 8.21
CA ILE A 62 6.09 -5.44 7.26
C ILE A 62 6.22 -6.77 7.98
N ASP A 63 6.95 -6.81 9.09
CA ASP A 63 7.09 -8.02 9.90
C ASP A 63 5.73 -8.49 10.41
N ALA A 64 4.92 -7.56 10.93
CA ALA A 64 3.60 -7.90 11.44
C ALA A 64 2.68 -8.42 10.32
N VAL A 65 2.69 -7.78 9.16
CA VAL A 65 1.88 -8.21 8.02
C VAL A 65 2.32 -9.59 7.54
N SER A 66 3.63 -9.81 7.42
CA SER A 66 4.17 -11.10 7.00
C SER A 66 3.78 -12.22 7.96
N TYR A 67 3.88 -11.96 9.26
CA TYR A 67 3.58 -12.95 10.29
C TYR A 67 2.09 -13.28 10.36
N THR A 68 1.22 -12.27 10.33
CA THR A 68 -0.21 -12.44 10.60
C THR A 68 -1.06 -12.68 9.36
N HIS A 69 -0.64 -12.14 8.22
CA HIS A 69 -1.49 -12.10 7.02
C HIS A 69 -0.86 -12.78 5.82
N LEU A 70 0.46 -12.74 5.67
CA LEU A 70 1.18 -13.34 4.55
C LEU A 70 1.97 -14.55 5.05
N ARG A 71 1.76 -15.68 4.40
CA ARG A 71 2.47 -16.92 4.71
C ARG A 71 3.13 -17.45 3.43
N ALA A 72 3.66 -18.65 3.47
CA ALA A 72 4.55 -19.23 2.46
C ALA A 72 4.03 -19.17 1.01
N HIS A 73 2.75 -19.01 0.78
CA HIS A 73 2.16 -19.02 -0.57
C HIS A 73 1.73 -17.64 -1.06
N GLU A 74 2.12 -16.57 -0.40
CA GLU A 74 1.62 -15.25 -0.66
C GLU A 74 2.70 -14.35 -1.28
N THR A 75 2.25 -13.26 -1.94
CA THR A 75 3.12 -12.44 -2.77
C THR A 75 3.20 -11.02 -2.24
N SER A 76 4.39 -10.43 -2.27
CA SER A 76 4.60 -9.01 -2.03
C SER A 76 4.79 -8.29 -3.34
N LEU A 77 4.14 -7.13 -3.49
CA LEU A 77 4.24 -6.29 -4.68
C LEU A 77 4.74 -4.90 -4.29
N HIS A 78 5.71 -4.42 -5.04
CA HIS A 78 6.18 -3.03 -4.98
C HIS A 78 5.67 -2.30 -6.20
N LEU A 79 4.97 -1.21 -5.98
CA LEU A 79 4.44 -0.41 -7.07
C LEU A 79 5.03 1.00 -7.08
#